data_6bb9f3014088a124e9b03fe77cafb9f8
#
_entry.id   6bb9f3014088a124e9b03fe77cafb9f8
#
_cell.length_a   1.000
_cell.length_b   1.000
_cell.length_c   1.000
_cell.angle_alpha   90.00
_cell.angle_beta   90.00
_cell.angle_gamma   90.00
#
_symmetry.space_group_name_H-M   'P 1'
#
loop_
_entity.id
_entity.type
_entity.pdbx_description
1 polymer ?
#
loop_
_entity_poly.entity_id
_entity_poly.type
_entity_poly.pdbx_seq_one_letter_code
_entity_poly.pdbx_strand_id
1 'polypeptide(L)'
;LEACAERYELDTKKQDTLKEYFAKGYSTRDIPYNELTEYLSADLHATQQLSDKLIYRLNTPADSGLMTTVQLTNEVAVSLSRMYQNGFTIDRKALDDVRTEYEQERDTLKRELQVMVKELMGDTPINLNSPEQLSWVIYSRKVLDKEYWGNAIEPYMDEADFRSLVSAGTERLYKTKATQCGVCKGTGQIRKVKKDGTLFARTNNCKACDARGYNLVHLPDLAGLKFKAPSSKWMSANGFTTSKDKLQFLEGKARTAKRDTAVEFLSKVRRLSAVETYLSSFVDGIQTHTKADGKLHVRLLQHRTFTGRFSGADPNMQNMPRGGTFPVKKVFVSRWDGGKIMEADFAQLEFRAAAFLSQDGVAIEEVSTGFDVHSYTAKVITEAGQPTNRQDAKAHTFAPLYGATGFGRTPEEAAYYEHFTEKYEGIGLWHTRLAKEALTTRKITTPSGREFAFPDVTRNARGRVSSFTQIKNYPVQSFATADIVPVALLHIERLLSDMKSCIVNTVHDSIVIDVHPDEERSVIEVINETNRVLPELIQLRWGCVFNVPLLLEAKIGDNWLDTKDVS
;
A
#
# COMPACT_ATOMS: atom_id res chain seq x y z
N LEU A 1 17.42 -16.15 -13.38
CA LEU A 1 17.90 -16.56 -14.68
C LEU A 1 17.22 -17.85 -15.16
N GLU A 2 17.01 -18.86 -14.30
CA GLU A 2 16.34 -20.14 -14.62
C GLU A 2 14.96 -19.94 -15.27
N ALA A 3 14.06 -19.16 -14.63
CA ALA A 3 12.76 -18.84 -15.20
C ALA A 3 12.82 -18.09 -16.55
N CYS A 4 13.87 -17.29 -16.75
CA CYS A 4 14.11 -16.65 -18.04
C CYS A 4 14.61 -17.66 -19.08
N ALA A 5 15.50 -18.58 -18.67
CA ALA A 5 16.00 -19.63 -19.57
C ALA A 5 14.85 -20.48 -20.09
N GLU A 6 13.95 -20.89 -19.21
CA GLU A 6 12.75 -21.64 -19.58
C GLU A 6 11.80 -20.82 -20.48
N ARG A 7 11.48 -19.58 -20.08
CA ARG A 7 10.55 -18.70 -20.82
C ARG A 7 11.04 -18.33 -22.23
N TYR A 8 12.34 -18.15 -22.38
CA TYR A 8 12.95 -17.72 -23.64
C TYR A 8 13.62 -18.86 -24.41
N GLU A 9 13.39 -20.10 -23.99
CA GLU A 9 13.91 -21.30 -24.63
C GLU A 9 15.42 -21.19 -24.93
N LEU A 10 16.19 -20.91 -23.85
CA LEU A 10 17.66 -20.83 -23.96
C LEU A 10 18.26 -22.23 -24.01
N ASP A 11 19.33 -22.40 -24.76
CA ASP A 11 20.01 -23.70 -24.90
C ASP A 11 20.62 -24.20 -23.59
N THR A 12 20.94 -23.31 -22.68
CA THR A 12 21.54 -23.62 -21.39
C THR A 12 20.48 -23.65 -20.30
N LYS A 13 20.19 -24.81 -19.72
CA LYS A 13 19.40 -24.95 -18.52
C LYS A 13 20.28 -24.68 -17.30
N LYS A 14 19.94 -23.67 -16.53
CA LYS A 14 20.61 -23.39 -15.27
C LYS A 14 20.17 -24.42 -14.21
N GLN A 15 21.10 -25.21 -13.70
CA GLN A 15 20.93 -25.98 -12.47
C GLN A 15 21.58 -25.21 -11.32
N ASP A 16 20.84 -24.95 -10.27
CA ASP A 16 21.35 -24.23 -9.09
C ASP A 16 22.10 -25.22 -8.17
N THR A 17 23.23 -25.70 -8.63
CA THR A 17 24.08 -26.65 -7.89
C THR A 17 24.68 -26.05 -6.63
N LEU A 18 24.74 -24.72 -6.54
CA LEU A 18 25.28 -24.01 -5.35
C LEU A 18 24.33 -23.97 -4.16
N LYS A 19 23.03 -24.16 -4.37
CA LYS A 19 22.04 -24.16 -3.28
C LYS A 19 22.35 -25.18 -2.19
N GLU A 20 22.84 -26.37 -2.58
CA GLU A 20 23.17 -27.41 -1.61
C GLU A 20 24.37 -27.03 -0.73
N TYR A 21 25.37 -26.35 -1.31
CA TYR A 21 26.51 -25.84 -0.55
C TYR A 21 26.07 -24.76 0.46
N PHE A 22 25.30 -23.77 0.02
CA PHE A 22 24.79 -22.72 0.89
C PHE A 22 23.83 -23.23 1.97
N ALA A 23 22.99 -24.22 1.65
CA ALA A 23 22.11 -24.86 2.63
C ALA A 23 22.90 -25.59 3.74
N LYS A 24 24.10 -26.05 3.44
CA LYS A 24 25.03 -26.66 4.41
C LYS A 24 25.91 -25.63 5.12
N GLY A 25 25.73 -24.33 4.86
CA GLY A 25 26.48 -23.24 5.49
C GLY A 25 27.85 -22.95 4.88
N TYR A 26 28.17 -23.54 3.71
CA TYR A 26 29.40 -23.24 3.02
C TYR A 26 29.39 -21.84 2.41
N SER A 27 30.54 -21.19 2.38
CA SER A 27 30.75 -19.95 1.62
C SER A 27 31.22 -20.27 0.20
N THR A 28 31.25 -19.30 -0.70
CA THR A 28 31.78 -19.47 -2.06
C THR A 28 33.25 -19.91 -2.07
N ARG A 29 34.01 -19.64 -0.99
CA ARG A 29 35.44 -20.09 -0.86
C ARG A 29 35.55 -21.57 -0.58
N ASP A 30 34.53 -22.19 -0.06
CA ASP A 30 34.50 -23.60 0.33
C ASP A 30 34.01 -24.51 -0.79
N ILE A 31 33.56 -23.93 -1.92
CA ILE A 31 33.06 -24.65 -3.07
C ILE A 31 34.27 -25.03 -3.98
N PRO A 32 34.33 -26.27 -4.50
CA PRO A 32 35.38 -26.67 -5.44
C PRO A 32 35.44 -25.72 -6.64
N TYR A 33 36.67 -25.30 -7.00
CA TYR A 33 36.90 -24.30 -8.04
C TYR A 33 36.30 -24.69 -9.40
N ASN A 34 36.41 -25.94 -9.77
CA ASN A 34 35.83 -26.47 -11.00
C ASN A 34 34.30 -26.35 -11.04
N GLU A 35 33.61 -26.69 -9.95
CA GLU A 35 32.15 -26.57 -9.87
C GLU A 35 31.70 -25.11 -9.90
N LEU A 36 32.41 -24.24 -9.16
CA LEU A 36 32.12 -22.79 -9.18
C LEU A 36 32.35 -22.18 -10.57
N THR A 37 33.41 -22.62 -11.28
CA THR A 37 33.74 -22.12 -12.63
C THR A 37 32.72 -22.62 -13.65
N GLU A 38 32.33 -23.88 -13.59
CA GLU A 38 31.30 -24.45 -14.46
C GLU A 38 29.95 -23.73 -14.27
N TYR A 39 29.55 -23.53 -13.02
CA TYR A 39 28.34 -22.77 -12.70
C TYR A 39 28.39 -21.33 -13.24
N LEU A 40 29.50 -20.62 -13.03
CA LEU A 40 29.68 -19.26 -13.54
C LEU A 40 29.65 -19.20 -15.05
N SER A 41 30.33 -20.16 -15.73
CA SER A 41 30.31 -20.26 -17.19
C SER A 41 28.91 -20.47 -17.74
N ALA A 42 28.10 -21.32 -17.12
CA ALA A 42 26.71 -21.54 -17.49
C ALA A 42 25.86 -20.29 -17.29
N ASP A 43 26.06 -19.55 -16.18
CA ASP A 43 25.37 -18.28 -15.90
C ASP A 43 25.70 -17.21 -16.94
N LEU A 44 26.96 -17.05 -17.29
CA LEU A 44 27.42 -16.09 -18.30
C LEU A 44 26.83 -16.42 -19.67
N HIS A 45 26.86 -17.68 -20.06
CA HIS A 45 26.35 -18.14 -21.35
C HIS A 45 24.82 -17.92 -21.45
N ALA A 46 24.06 -18.32 -20.42
CA ALA A 46 22.61 -18.09 -20.38
C ALA A 46 22.26 -16.60 -20.36
N THR A 47 23.06 -15.78 -19.67
CA THR A 47 22.86 -14.32 -19.64
C THR A 47 23.12 -13.70 -21.02
N GLN A 48 24.17 -14.14 -21.72
CA GLN A 48 24.48 -13.67 -23.06
C GLN A 48 23.36 -14.03 -24.05
N GLN A 49 22.92 -15.29 -24.09
CA GLN A 49 21.82 -15.73 -24.95
C GLN A 49 20.54 -14.95 -24.69
N LEU A 50 20.20 -14.72 -23.41
CA LEU A 50 19.04 -13.92 -23.03
C LEU A 50 19.16 -12.48 -23.52
N SER A 51 20.32 -11.87 -23.32
CA SER A 51 20.64 -10.52 -23.80
C SER A 51 20.43 -10.40 -25.30
N ASP A 52 20.99 -11.33 -26.07
CA ASP A 52 20.91 -11.33 -27.54
C ASP A 52 19.46 -11.45 -28.01
N LYS A 53 18.67 -12.35 -27.41
CA LYS A 53 17.23 -12.50 -27.72
C LYS A 53 16.44 -11.24 -27.37
N LEU A 54 16.70 -10.61 -26.24
CA LEU A 54 16.02 -9.39 -25.85
C LEU A 54 16.39 -8.19 -26.74
N ILE A 55 17.67 -8.01 -27.05
CA ILE A 55 18.16 -6.96 -27.95
C ILE A 55 17.57 -7.15 -29.35
N TYR A 56 17.56 -8.39 -29.86
CA TYR A 56 16.93 -8.69 -31.15
C TYR A 56 15.45 -8.27 -31.14
N ARG A 57 14.70 -8.66 -30.10
CA ARG A 57 13.29 -8.31 -29.95
C ARG A 57 13.07 -6.80 -29.89
N LEU A 58 13.86 -6.07 -29.11
CA LEU A 58 13.74 -4.61 -28.97
C LEU A 58 14.04 -3.85 -30.27
N ASN A 59 14.78 -4.46 -31.20
CA ASN A 59 15.07 -3.87 -32.51
C ASN A 59 14.03 -4.23 -33.58
N THR A 60 13.01 -5.03 -33.26
CA THR A 60 11.90 -5.28 -34.18
C THR A 60 10.97 -4.06 -34.28
N PRO A 61 10.34 -3.80 -35.43
CA PRO A 61 9.42 -2.69 -35.58
C PRO A 61 8.24 -2.71 -34.58
N ALA A 62 7.84 -3.91 -34.14
CA ALA A 62 6.75 -4.09 -33.18
C ALA A 62 7.08 -3.59 -31.77
N ASP A 63 8.36 -3.74 -31.34
CA ASP A 63 8.80 -3.47 -29.97
C ASP A 63 9.86 -2.35 -29.88
N SER A 64 10.19 -1.68 -30.99
CA SER A 64 11.23 -0.63 -31.02
C SER A 64 10.96 0.55 -30.10
N GLY A 65 9.69 0.88 -29.83
CA GLY A 65 9.30 1.90 -28.85
C GLY A 65 9.71 1.57 -27.41
N LEU A 66 9.87 0.28 -27.07
CA LEU A 66 10.32 -0.14 -25.74
C LEU A 66 11.79 0.21 -25.47
N MET A 67 12.61 0.46 -26.47
CA MET A 67 14.03 0.79 -26.28
C MET A 67 14.21 2.07 -25.44
N THR A 68 13.37 3.08 -25.63
CA THR A 68 13.44 4.31 -24.83
C THR A 68 13.11 4.06 -23.35
N THR A 69 12.17 3.15 -23.07
CA THR A 69 11.85 2.70 -21.71
C THR A 69 13.02 1.91 -21.08
N VAL A 70 13.67 1.03 -21.87
CA VAL A 70 14.85 0.27 -21.39
C VAL A 70 16.00 1.21 -21.06
N GLN A 71 16.29 2.17 -21.92
CA GLN A 71 17.34 3.17 -21.69
C GLN A 71 17.09 3.97 -20.42
N LEU A 72 15.88 4.54 -20.26
CA LEU A 72 15.51 5.25 -19.04
C LEU A 72 15.65 4.38 -17.79
N THR A 73 15.18 3.13 -17.85
CA THR A 73 15.25 2.19 -16.73
C THR A 73 16.70 1.89 -16.33
N ASN A 74 17.60 1.75 -17.28
CA ASN A 74 19.03 1.49 -17.03
C ASN A 74 19.73 2.72 -16.42
N GLU A 75 19.48 3.93 -16.96
CA GLU A 75 20.00 5.18 -16.40
C GLU A 75 19.54 5.34 -14.95
N VAL A 76 18.27 5.14 -14.71
CA VAL A 76 17.66 5.23 -13.37
C VAL A 76 18.20 4.16 -12.41
N ALA A 77 18.52 2.96 -12.89
CA ALA A 77 19.13 1.92 -12.03
C ALA A 77 20.47 2.39 -11.43
N VAL A 78 21.27 3.15 -12.19
CA VAL A 78 22.52 3.76 -11.70
C VAL A 78 22.22 4.81 -10.64
N SER A 79 21.24 5.70 -10.90
CA SER A 79 20.79 6.72 -9.95
C SER A 79 20.28 6.11 -8.64
N LEU A 80 19.44 5.07 -8.72
CA LEU A 80 18.95 4.35 -7.54
C LEU A 80 20.09 3.68 -6.75
N SER A 81 21.14 3.19 -7.44
CA SER A 81 22.31 2.64 -6.76
C SER A 81 23.10 3.70 -6.00
N ARG A 82 23.26 4.89 -6.55
CA ARG A 82 23.89 6.04 -5.86
C ARG A 82 23.04 6.49 -4.67
N MET A 83 21.73 6.61 -4.86
CA MET A 83 20.79 6.93 -3.77
C MET A 83 20.88 5.90 -2.63
N TYR A 84 20.96 4.61 -2.95
CA TYR A 84 21.20 3.55 -1.96
C TYR A 84 22.52 3.75 -1.22
N GLN A 85 23.62 4.08 -1.93
CA GLN A 85 24.93 4.34 -1.32
C GLN A 85 24.91 5.59 -0.43
N ASN A 86 24.21 6.65 -0.86
CA ASN A 86 24.05 7.86 -0.06
C ASN A 86 23.46 7.56 1.31
N GLY A 87 22.39 6.75 1.35
CA GLY A 87 21.64 6.43 2.56
C GLY A 87 20.95 7.64 3.18
N PHE A 88 19.99 7.42 4.04
CA PHE A 88 19.24 8.45 4.74
C PHE A 88 19.56 8.38 6.23
N THR A 89 20.09 9.44 6.80
CA THR A 89 20.53 9.47 8.21
C THR A 89 19.35 9.39 9.15
N ILE A 90 19.48 8.56 10.18
CA ILE A 90 18.44 8.30 11.18
C ILE A 90 18.83 8.90 12.52
N ASP A 91 18.00 9.79 13.03
CA ASP A 91 18.05 10.22 14.44
C ASP A 91 17.48 9.09 15.32
N ARG A 92 18.39 8.37 15.99
CA ARG A 92 18.03 7.23 16.85
C ARG A 92 17.20 7.66 18.04
N LYS A 93 17.50 8.84 18.62
CA LYS A 93 16.75 9.36 19.76
C LYS A 93 15.31 9.68 19.35
N ALA A 94 15.12 10.38 18.23
CA ALA A 94 13.79 10.66 17.70
C ALA A 94 13.02 9.36 17.37
N LEU A 95 13.70 8.31 16.90
CA LEU A 95 13.09 7.00 16.65
C LEU A 95 12.62 6.32 17.93
N ASP A 96 13.42 6.37 19.01
CA ASP A 96 13.08 5.80 20.31
C ASP A 96 11.94 6.60 20.97
N ASP A 97 11.92 7.92 20.83
CA ASP A 97 10.84 8.79 21.31
C ASP A 97 9.50 8.45 20.61
N VAL A 98 9.51 8.34 19.28
CA VAL A 98 8.36 7.91 18.48
C VAL A 98 7.88 6.51 18.86
N ARG A 99 8.82 5.56 19.04
CA ARG A 99 8.49 4.20 19.51
C ARG A 99 7.74 4.25 20.84
N THR A 100 8.30 4.93 21.80
CA THR A 100 7.75 5.02 23.17
C THR A 100 6.34 5.60 23.17
N GLU A 101 6.11 6.68 22.42
CA GLU A 101 4.80 7.32 22.28
C GLU A 101 3.74 6.33 21.75
N TYR A 102 4.06 5.64 20.64
CA TYR A 102 3.09 4.76 20.00
C TYR A 102 2.93 3.40 20.68
N GLU A 103 3.92 2.91 21.40
CA GLU A 103 3.76 1.76 22.28
C GLU A 103 2.82 2.06 23.45
N GLN A 104 2.92 3.24 24.05
CA GLN A 104 1.99 3.71 25.09
C GLN A 104 0.57 3.86 24.55
N GLU A 105 0.41 4.44 23.35
CA GLU A 105 -0.90 4.54 22.68
C GLU A 105 -1.49 3.16 22.40
N ARG A 106 -0.69 2.24 21.82
CA ARG A 106 -1.10 0.86 21.56
C ARG A 106 -1.62 0.17 22.82
N ASP A 107 -0.87 0.25 23.89
CA ASP A 107 -1.19 -0.44 25.15
C ASP A 107 -2.43 0.20 25.82
N THR A 108 -2.63 1.48 25.66
CA THR A 108 -3.85 2.17 26.12
C THR A 108 -5.06 1.72 25.32
N LEU A 109 -4.98 1.73 23.97
CA LEU A 109 -6.05 1.25 23.10
C LEU A 109 -6.41 -0.22 23.37
N LYS A 110 -5.40 -1.08 23.61
CA LYS A 110 -5.63 -2.49 23.97
C LYS A 110 -6.42 -2.63 25.27
N ARG A 111 -6.05 -1.88 26.29
CA ARG A 111 -6.79 -1.89 27.58
C ARG A 111 -8.23 -1.42 27.42
N GLU A 112 -8.43 -0.30 26.74
CA GLU A 112 -9.77 0.26 26.51
C GLU A 112 -10.65 -0.69 25.69
N LEU A 113 -10.11 -1.25 24.61
CA LEU A 113 -10.82 -2.23 23.80
C LEU A 113 -11.13 -3.52 24.56
N GLN A 114 -10.25 -3.99 25.44
CA GLN A 114 -10.54 -5.13 26.32
C GLN A 114 -11.74 -4.87 27.23
N VAL A 115 -11.84 -3.67 27.80
CA VAL A 115 -13.01 -3.27 28.61
C VAL A 115 -14.28 -3.30 27.75
N MET A 116 -14.25 -2.68 26.57
CA MET A 116 -15.39 -2.67 25.65
C MET A 116 -15.77 -4.10 25.18
N VAL A 117 -14.80 -4.94 24.90
CA VAL A 117 -15.05 -6.35 24.54
C VAL A 117 -15.73 -7.08 25.69
N LYS A 118 -15.30 -6.85 26.94
CA LYS A 118 -15.95 -7.46 28.12
C LYS A 118 -17.40 -7.00 28.26
N GLU A 119 -17.70 -5.74 27.98
CA GLU A 119 -19.09 -5.23 27.98
C GLU A 119 -19.94 -5.86 26.87
N LEU A 120 -19.34 -6.05 25.68
CA LEU A 120 -20.02 -6.57 24.49
C LEU A 120 -20.17 -8.10 24.47
N MET A 121 -19.14 -8.82 24.92
CA MET A 121 -19.00 -10.27 24.77
C MET A 121 -18.96 -11.00 26.13
N GLY A 122 -19.06 -10.29 27.25
CA GLY A 122 -18.88 -10.85 28.59
C GLY A 122 -17.43 -11.32 28.79
N ASP A 123 -17.28 -12.45 29.51
CA ASP A 123 -15.96 -13.02 29.80
C ASP A 123 -15.35 -13.85 28.64
N THR A 124 -15.93 -13.77 27.45
CA THR A 124 -15.40 -14.46 26.26
C THR A 124 -14.03 -13.86 25.89
N PRO A 125 -12.95 -14.63 25.87
CA PRO A 125 -11.64 -14.14 25.47
C PRO A 125 -11.63 -13.88 23.96
N ILE A 126 -11.38 -12.63 23.57
CA ILE A 126 -11.31 -12.20 22.18
C ILE A 126 -9.91 -11.69 21.88
N ASN A 127 -9.30 -12.25 20.84
CA ASN A 127 -8.09 -11.73 20.23
C ASN A 127 -8.46 -10.76 19.10
N LEU A 128 -8.30 -9.46 19.31
CA LEU A 128 -8.63 -8.42 18.34
C LEU A 128 -7.74 -8.44 17.10
N ASN A 129 -6.57 -9.07 17.15
CA ASN A 129 -5.68 -9.26 16.00
C ASN A 129 -6.11 -10.44 15.11
N SER A 130 -7.08 -11.24 15.57
CA SER A 130 -7.69 -12.28 14.75
C SER A 130 -8.88 -11.71 13.97
N PRO A 131 -8.82 -11.66 12.62
CA PRO A 131 -9.95 -11.20 11.82
C PRO A 131 -11.24 -11.98 12.09
N GLU A 132 -11.13 -13.29 12.37
CA GLU A 132 -12.25 -14.13 12.74
C GLU A 132 -12.88 -13.67 14.05
N GLN A 133 -12.10 -13.52 15.12
CA GLN A 133 -12.63 -13.15 16.41
C GLN A 133 -13.12 -11.70 16.46
N LEU A 134 -12.46 -10.80 15.75
CA LEU A 134 -12.96 -9.44 15.54
C LEU A 134 -14.30 -9.44 14.79
N SER A 135 -14.47 -10.31 13.80
CA SER A 135 -15.74 -10.51 13.10
C SER A 135 -16.86 -10.94 14.07
N TRP A 136 -16.55 -11.77 15.07
CA TRP A 136 -17.53 -12.16 16.09
C TRP A 136 -18.04 -10.96 16.88
N VAL A 137 -17.16 -10.08 17.30
CA VAL A 137 -17.57 -8.87 18.05
C VAL A 137 -18.42 -7.94 17.18
N ILE A 138 -18.05 -7.74 15.93
CA ILE A 138 -18.71 -6.79 15.05
C ILE A 138 -20.07 -7.31 14.57
N TYR A 139 -20.11 -8.56 14.07
CA TYR A 139 -21.32 -9.12 13.43
C TYR A 139 -22.11 -10.03 14.37
N SER A 140 -21.56 -10.38 15.53
CA SER A 140 -22.19 -11.23 16.56
C SER A 140 -22.52 -12.63 16.06
N ARG A 141 -21.84 -13.10 15.01
CA ARG A 141 -22.01 -14.45 14.47
C ARG A 141 -20.86 -14.91 13.58
N LYS A 142 -20.77 -16.22 13.41
CA LYS A 142 -19.84 -16.91 12.56
C LYS A 142 -20.50 -17.25 11.21
N VAL A 143 -19.77 -17.13 10.11
CA VAL A 143 -20.22 -17.61 8.80
C VAL A 143 -19.78 -19.07 8.66
N LEU A 144 -20.71 -19.98 8.77
CA LEU A 144 -20.46 -21.41 8.62
C LEU A 144 -20.80 -21.91 7.21
N ASP A 145 -21.76 -21.28 6.56
CA ASP A 145 -22.24 -21.67 5.25
C ASP A 145 -22.12 -20.51 4.25
N LYS A 146 -21.24 -20.68 3.26
CA LYS A 146 -21.03 -19.70 2.20
C LYS A 146 -21.96 -19.89 1.00
N GLU A 147 -22.48 -21.07 0.82
CA GLU A 147 -23.38 -21.40 -0.28
C GLU A 147 -24.78 -20.82 -0.02
N TYR A 148 -25.23 -20.88 1.23
CA TYR A 148 -26.55 -20.39 1.67
C TYR A 148 -26.43 -19.09 2.48
N TRP A 149 -25.96 -18.03 1.82
CA TRP A 149 -25.78 -16.70 2.40
C TRP A 149 -26.97 -16.20 3.25
N GLY A 150 -28.21 -16.46 2.80
CA GLY A 150 -29.42 -16.09 3.55
C GLY A 150 -29.45 -16.67 4.96
N ASN A 151 -29.03 -17.91 5.11
CA ASN A 151 -29.02 -18.63 6.40
C ASN A 151 -27.90 -18.14 7.31
N ALA A 152 -26.79 -17.67 6.74
CA ALA A 152 -25.67 -17.12 7.51
C ALA A 152 -25.98 -15.75 8.16
N ILE A 153 -27.05 -15.06 7.75
CA ILE A 153 -27.40 -13.69 8.19
C ILE A 153 -28.75 -13.65 8.91
N GLU A 154 -29.20 -14.73 9.49
CA GLU A 154 -30.44 -14.76 10.23
C GLU A 154 -30.51 -13.67 11.34
N PRO A 155 -31.69 -13.08 11.57
CA PRO A 155 -31.89 -12.11 12.66
C PRO A 155 -31.57 -12.73 14.02
N TYR A 156 -31.40 -11.89 15.01
CA TYR A 156 -31.21 -12.33 16.38
C TYR A 156 -32.40 -13.17 16.84
N MET A 157 -32.12 -14.25 17.53
CA MET A 157 -33.15 -15.17 17.99
C MET A 157 -32.87 -15.57 19.45
N ASP A 158 -33.85 -16.15 20.10
CA ASP A 158 -33.73 -16.65 21.45
C ASP A 158 -32.89 -17.92 21.55
N GLU A 159 -32.74 -18.46 22.76
CA GLU A 159 -31.90 -19.63 23.03
C GLU A 159 -32.44 -20.92 22.37
N ALA A 160 -33.78 -21.05 22.24
CA ALA A 160 -34.39 -22.22 21.61
C ALA A 160 -34.14 -22.22 20.09
N ASP A 161 -34.28 -21.07 19.47
CA ASP A 161 -33.95 -20.87 18.05
C ASP A 161 -32.46 -21.06 17.80
N PHE A 162 -31.59 -20.61 18.74
CA PHE A 162 -30.15 -20.84 18.65
C PHE A 162 -29.81 -22.33 18.62
N ARG A 163 -30.39 -23.15 19.51
CA ARG A 163 -30.14 -24.58 19.52
C ARG A 163 -30.58 -25.27 18.20
N SER A 164 -31.66 -24.80 17.64
CA SER A 164 -32.14 -25.29 16.33
C SER A 164 -31.12 -24.95 15.22
N LEU A 165 -30.56 -23.75 15.21
CA LEU A 165 -29.58 -23.34 14.21
C LEU A 165 -28.22 -23.99 14.37
N VAL A 166 -27.76 -24.24 15.61
CA VAL A 166 -26.50 -24.95 15.86
C VAL A 166 -26.62 -26.37 15.29
N SER A 167 -27.78 -27.03 15.45
CA SER A 167 -28.03 -28.32 14.84
C SER A 167 -28.08 -28.29 13.30
N ALA A 168 -28.40 -27.15 12.71
CA ALA A 168 -28.37 -26.89 11.27
C ALA A 168 -27.01 -26.38 10.75
N GLY A 169 -25.96 -26.30 11.61
CA GLY A 169 -24.62 -25.86 11.21
C GLY A 169 -24.40 -24.34 11.24
N THR A 170 -25.35 -23.55 11.74
CA THR A 170 -25.20 -22.10 11.97
C THR A 170 -24.88 -21.83 13.44
N GLU A 171 -23.81 -21.10 13.74
CA GLU A 171 -23.39 -20.77 15.09
C GLU A 171 -23.61 -19.28 15.37
N ARG A 172 -24.18 -18.98 16.54
CA ARG A 172 -24.27 -17.64 17.11
C ARG A 172 -23.35 -17.50 18.30
N LEU A 173 -22.94 -16.28 18.56
CA LEU A 173 -22.20 -15.93 19.75
C LEU A 173 -23.13 -15.26 20.76
N TYR A 174 -23.10 -15.76 21.96
CA TYR A 174 -23.81 -15.18 23.10
C TYR A 174 -22.83 -14.56 24.08
N LYS A 175 -23.31 -13.57 24.82
CA LYS A 175 -22.61 -13.06 25.99
C LYS A 175 -22.34 -14.21 26.94
N THR A 176 -21.13 -14.34 27.44
CA THR A 176 -20.73 -15.42 28.32
C THR A 176 -20.33 -14.90 29.69
N LYS A 177 -20.46 -15.77 30.68
CA LYS A 177 -19.97 -15.54 32.04
C LYS A 177 -18.96 -16.63 32.37
N ALA A 178 -17.80 -16.24 32.87
CA ALA A 178 -16.82 -17.17 33.35
C ALA A 178 -17.26 -17.76 34.71
N THR A 179 -17.22 -19.08 34.79
CA THR A 179 -17.46 -19.83 36.03
C THR A 179 -16.23 -20.66 36.34
N GLN A 180 -15.83 -20.74 37.62
CA GLN A 180 -14.69 -21.53 38.02
C GLN A 180 -14.85 -23.00 37.59
N CYS A 181 -13.81 -23.57 37.00
CA CYS A 181 -13.84 -24.98 36.60
C CYS A 181 -13.90 -25.89 37.83
N GLY A 182 -15.00 -26.67 37.94
CA GLY A 182 -15.21 -27.58 39.08
C GLY A 182 -14.17 -28.72 39.17
N VAL A 183 -13.50 -29.06 38.06
CA VAL A 183 -12.50 -30.15 38.01
C VAL A 183 -11.15 -29.70 38.53
N CYS A 184 -10.62 -28.57 38.07
CA CYS A 184 -9.32 -28.06 38.49
C CYS A 184 -9.42 -26.95 39.55
N LYS A 185 -10.60 -26.59 39.97
CA LYS A 185 -10.86 -25.53 40.97
C LYS A 185 -10.14 -24.23 40.70
N GLY A 186 -10.13 -23.83 39.43
CA GLY A 186 -9.54 -22.57 38.98
C GLY A 186 -8.05 -22.60 38.59
N THR A 187 -7.35 -23.70 38.84
CA THR A 187 -5.90 -23.77 38.61
C THR A 187 -5.50 -23.97 37.13
N GLY A 188 -6.42 -24.41 36.28
CA GLY A 188 -6.12 -24.80 34.91
C GLY A 188 -5.35 -26.14 34.79
N GLN A 189 -4.87 -26.68 35.91
CA GLN A 189 -4.04 -27.88 35.95
C GLN A 189 -4.61 -28.91 36.92
N ILE A 190 -4.36 -30.18 36.67
CA ILE A 190 -4.75 -31.30 37.52
C ILE A 190 -3.56 -32.21 37.75
N ARG A 191 -3.50 -32.83 38.94
CA ARG A 191 -2.57 -33.93 39.24
C ARG A 191 -3.35 -35.24 39.25
N LYS A 192 -2.83 -36.25 38.58
CA LYS A 192 -3.38 -37.60 38.66
C LYS A 192 -3.07 -38.21 39.99
N VAL A 193 -3.99 -39.04 40.46
CA VAL A 193 -3.81 -39.82 41.71
C VAL A 193 -3.18 -41.17 41.33
N LYS A 194 -2.18 -41.60 42.04
CA LYS A 194 -1.57 -42.93 41.93
C LYS A 194 -2.49 -43.99 42.58
N LYS A 195 -2.20 -45.25 42.27
CA LYS A 195 -2.96 -46.40 42.86
C LYS A 195 -2.90 -46.47 44.38
N ASP A 196 -1.85 -45.91 44.98
CA ASP A 196 -1.63 -45.80 46.43
C ASP A 196 -2.31 -44.58 47.07
N GLY A 197 -3.07 -43.78 46.30
CA GLY A 197 -3.75 -42.57 46.76
C GLY A 197 -2.89 -41.31 46.75
N THR A 198 -1.60 -41.38 46.45
CA THR A 198 -0.70 -40.21 46.39
C THR A 198 -0.80 -39.52 45.04
N LEU A 199 -0.46 -38.20 44.98
CA LEU A 199 -0.48 -37.45 43.77
C LEU A 199 0.82 -37.61 42.95
N PHE A 200 0.72 -37.66 41.61
CA PHE A 200 1.91 -37.55 40.79
C PHE A 200 2.56 -36.18 40.94
N ALA A 201 3.88 -36.11 40.86
CA ALA A 201 4.62 -34.85 40.91
C ALA A 201 4.29 -33.96 39.68
N ARG A 202 4.05 -34.60 38.52
CA ARG A 202 3.75 -33.89 37.26
C ARG A 202 2.29 -33.42 37.23
N THR A 203 2.11 -32.15 36.87
CA THR A 203 0.80 -31.58 36.57
C THR A 203 0.46 -31.77 35.08
N ASN A 204 -0.82 -31.90 34.76
CA ASN A 204 -1.34 -31.97 33.40
C ASN A 204 -2.36 -30.86 33.22
N ASN A 205 -2.50 -30.38 32.01
CA ASN A 205 -3.55 -29.40 31.66
C ASN A 205 -4.94 -30.00 31.92
N CYS A 206 -5.80 -29.22 32.53
CA CYS A 206 -7.18 -29.63 32.78
C CYS A 206 -7.95 -29.66 31.45
N LYS A 207 -8.35 -30.84 31.02
CA LYS A 207 -9.11 -31.04 29.79
C LYS A 207 -10.54 -30.47 29.86
N ALA A 208 -11.11 -30.37 31.09
CA ALA A 208 -12.48 -29.88 31.29
C ALA A 208 -12.64 -28.37 31.00
N CYS A 209 -11.55 -27.62 31.06
CA CYS A 209 -11.55 -26.17 30.77
C CYS A 209 -10.39 -25.76 29.85
N ASP A 210 -9.76 -26.70 29.14
CA ASP A 210 -8.63 -26.47 28.24
C ASP A 210 -7.52 -25.63 28.92
N ALA A 211 -7.17 -25.99 30.15
CA ALA A 211 -6.19 -25.32 31.00
C ALA A 211 -6.53 -23.87 31.40
N ARG A 212 -7.72 -23.35 31.08
CA ARG A 212 -8.13 -21.98 31.41
C ARG A 212 -8.42 -21.74 32.89
N GLY A 213 -8.74 -22.76 33.67
CA GLY A 213 -9.20 -22.64 35.06
C GLY A 213 -10.69 -22.29 35.18
N TYR A 214 -11.36 -21.91 34.14
CA TYR A 214 -12.77 -21.55 34.11
C TYR A 214 -13.49 -22.12 32.87
N ASN A 215 -14.80 -22.23 32.95
CA ASN A 215 -15.70 -22.56 31.86
C ASN A 215 -16.55 -21.33 31.53
N LEU A 216 -16.89 -21.15 30.24
CA LEU A 216 -17.78 -20.08 29.80
C LEU A 216 -19.21 -20.64 29.76
N VAL A 217 -20.09 -19.99 30.51
CA VAL A 217 -21.53 -20.26 30.48
C VAL A 217 -22.18 -19.23 29.59
N HIS A 218 -22.93 -19.67 28.58
CA HIS A 218 -23.66 -18.79 27.68
C HIS A 218 -24.83 -18.13 28.43
N LEU A 219 -24.98 -16.82 28.23
CA LEU A 219 -26.11 -16.06 28.68
C LEU A 219 -27.11 -15.92 27.52
N PRO A 220 -28.44 -15.77 27.79
CA PRO A 220 -29.46 -15.68 26.76
C PRO A 220 -29.38 -14.39 25.92
N ASP A 221 -28.59 -13.39 26.37
CA ASP A 221 -28.40 -12.15 25.65
C ASP A 221 -27.50 -12.31 24.44
N LEU A 222 -27.84 -11.60 23.37
CA LEU A 222 -27.01 -11.52 22.19
C LEU A 222 -25.73 -10.73 22.45
N ALA A 223 -24.63 -11.23 21.90
CA ALA A 223 -23.31 -10.65 22.07
C ALA A 223 -22.91 -9.72 20.91
N GLY A 224 -21.94 -8.85 21.18
CA GLY A 224 -21.29 -8.00 20.19
C GLY A 224 -22.08 -6.80 19.68
N LEU A 225 -21.57 -6.19 18.61
CA LEU A 225 -22.12 -4.96 18.03
C LEU A 225 -23.33 -5.19 17.11
N LYS A 226 -23.65 -6.41 16.75
CA LYS A 226 -24.84 -6.80 16.00
C LYS A 226 -24.97 -6.11 14.63
N PHE A 227 -23.86 -5.87 13.92
CA PHE A 227 -23.92 -5.39 12.55
C PHE A 227 -24.40 -6.50 11.61
N LYS A 228 -25.07 -6.05 10.54
CA LYS A 228 -25.47 -6.91 9.43
C LYS A 228 -24.56 -6.63 8.23
N ALA A 229 -23.92 -7.67 7.68
CA ALA A 229 -23.13 -7.51 6.46
C ALA A 229 -24.04 -7.17 5.27
N PRO A 230 -23.68 -6.16 4.45
CA PRO A 230 -24.57 -5.69 3.37
C PRO A 230 -24.77 -6.69 2.23
N SER A 231 -23.79 -7.55 1.98
CA SER A 231 -23.84 -8.49 0.85
C SER A 231 -22.94 -9.71 1.05
N SER A 232 -23.14 -10.75 0.26
CA SER A 232 -22.31 -11.95 0.24
C SER A 232 -20.83 -11.67 -0.07
N LYS A 233 -20.52 -10.57 -0.74
CA LYS A 233 -19.12 -10.13 -0.99
C LYS A 233 -18.33 -9.82 0.28
N TRP A 234 -19.01 -9.71 1.42
CA TRP A 234 -18.38 -9.50 2.72
C TRP A 234 -17.98 -10.79 3.40
N MET A 235 -18.32 -11.94 2.84
CA MET A 235 -17.87 -13.23 3.37
C MET A 235 -16.39 -13.47 3.04
N SER A 236 -15.66 -13.96 4.03
CA SER A 236 -14.27 -14.40 3.92
C SER A 236 -14.13 -15.84 4.40
N ALA A 237 -12.91 -16.39 4.33
CA ALA A 237 -12.64 -17.73 4.82
C ALA A 237 -12.94 -17.88 6.33
N ASN A 238 -12.76 -16.81 7.09
CA ASN A 238 -12.78 -16.78 8.56
C ASN A 238 -13.93 -15.92 9.11
N GLY A 239 -15.06 -15.85 8.43
CA GLY A 239 -16.21 -15.04 8.83
C GLY A 239 -16.44 -13.85 7.90
N PHE A 240 -17.13 -12.81 8.37
CA PHE A 240 -17.29 -11.58 7.61
C PHE A 240 -16.02 -10.74 7.66
N THR A 241 -15.71 -10.05 6.55
CA THR A 241 -14.50 -9.25 6.42
C THR A 241 -14.46 -8.09 7.43
N THR A 242 -13.28 -7.90 8.01
CA THR A 242 -12.94 -6.81 8.93
C THR A 242 -11.86 -5.89 8.33
N SER A 243 -11.80 -5.82 6.98
CA SER A 243 -10.85 -4.95 6.28
C SER A 243 -11.08 -3.46 6.62
N LYS A 244 -10.03 -2.67 6.53
CA LYS A 244 -10.03 -1.22 6.86
C LYS A 244 -11.22 -0.48 6.24
N ASP A 245 -11.49 -0.68 4.95
CA ASP A 245 -12.58 -0.01 4.22
C ASP A 245 -13.96 -0.41 4.74
N LYS A 246 -14.11 -1.70 5.12
CA LYS A 246 -15.38 -2.21 5.66
C LYS A 246 -15.63 -1.72 7.08
N LEU A 247 -14.58 -1.65 7.91
CA LEU A 247 -14.68 -1.05 9.24
C LEU A 247 -15.05 0.44 9.15
N GLN A 248 -14.44 1.19 8.23
CA GLN A 248 -14.76 2.59 7.99
C GLN A 248 -16.21 2.78 7.53
N PHE A 249 -16.69 1.94 6.62
CA PHE A 249 -18.08 1.95 6.17
C PHE A 249 -19.06 1.67 7.31
N LEU A 250 -18.77 0.69 8.18
CA LEU A 250 -19.61 0.35 9.33
C LEU A 250 -19.59 1.47 10.38
N GLU A 251 -18.44 2.11 10.60
CA GLU A 251 -18.33 3.28 11.48
C GLU A 251 -19.20 4.44 10.98
N GLY A 252 -19.17 4.74 9.68
CA GLY A 252 -20.04 5.75 9.07
C GLY A 252 -21.52 5.44 9.27
N LYS A 253 -21.93 4.19 9.05
CA LYS A 253 -23.32 3.73 9.34
C LYS A 253 -23.70 3.85 10.82
N ALA A 254 -22.77 3.50 11.73
CA ALA A 254 -23.00 3.62 13.16
C ALA A 254 -23.19 5.09 13.57
N ARG A 255 -22.39 5.99 13.00
CA ARG A 255 -22.46 7.43 13.23
C ARG A 255 -23.82 7.99 12.79
N THR A 256 -24.27 7.66 11.59
CA THR A 256 -25.61 8.04 11.08
C THR A 256 -26.73 7.49 11.95
N ALA A 257 -26.58 6.28 12.47
CA ALA A 257 -27.55 5.63 13.36
C ALA A 257 -27.42 6.02 14.83
N LYS A 258 -26.52 6.97 15.19
CA LYS A 258 -26.25 7.44 16.55
C LYS A 258 -25.92 6.30 17.53
N ARG A 259 -25.10 5.34 17.08
CA ARG A 259 -24.66 4.19 17.87
C ARG A 259 -23.26 4.45 18.43
N ASP A 260 -23.15 5.30 19.45
CA ASP A 260 -21.88 5.85 19.93
C ASP A 260 -20.87 4.78 20.36
N THR A 261 -21.29 3.74 21.10
CA THR A 261 -20.43 2.61 21.48
C THR A 261 -19.85 1.89 20.26
N ALA A 262 -20.65 1.73 19.19
CA ALA A 262 -20.15 1.08 17.97
C ALA A 262 -19.18 1.99 17.21
N VAL A 263 -19.42 3.28 17.17
CA VAL A 263 -18.49 4.27 16.58
C VAL A 263 -17.16 4.24 17.32
N GLU A 264 -17.20 4.33 18.65
CA GLU A 264 -16.01 4.32 19.50
C GLU A 264 -15.19 3.03 19.32
N PHE A 265 -15.85 1.87 19.40
CA PHE A 265 -15.19 0.58 19.22
C PHE A 265 -14.50 0.47 17.85
N LEU A 266 -15.22 0.76 16.76
CA LEU A 266 -14.69 0.65 15.40
C LEU A 266 -13.55 1.64 15.15
N SER A 267 -13.67 2.86 15.65
CA SER A 267 -12.61 3.87 15.57
C SER A 267 -11.34 3.40 16.31
N LYS A 268 -11.47 2.92 17.55
CA LYS A 268 -10.33 2.39 18.34
C LYS A 268 -9.68 1.16 17.70
N VAL A 269 -10.48 0.23 17.17
CA VAL A 269 -9.93 -0.96 16.44
C VAL A 269 -9.14 -0.53 15.22
N ARG A 270 -9.66 0.41 14.44
CA ARG A 270 -8.94 0.94 13.26
C ARG A 270 -7.67 1.67 13.67
N ARG A 271 -7.72 2.45 14.75
CA ARG A 271 -6.53 3.15 15.27
C ARG A 271 -5.50 2.17 15.80
N LEU A 272 -5.89 1.15 16.56
CA LEU A 272 -5.00 0.10 17.04
C LEU A 272 -4.30 -0.62 15.87
N SER A 273 -5.05 -1.05 14.87
CA SER A 273 -4.47 -1.70 13.69
C SER A 273 -3.49 -0.79 12.94
N ALA A 274 -3.79 0.51 12.86
CA ALA A 274 -2.89 1.49 12.25
C ALA A 274 -1.61 1.67 13.07
N VAL A 275 -1.71 1.78 14.40
CA VAL A 275 -0.56 1.92 15.31
C VAL A 275 0.32 0.67 15.27
N GLU A 276 -0.26 -0.54 15.30
CA GLU A 276 0.50 -1.79 15.21
C GLU A 276 1.21 -1.95 13.87
N THR A 277 0.54 -1.61 12.76
CA THR A 277 1.18 -1.59 11.43
C THR A 277 2.31 -0.57 11.40
N TYR A 278 2.10 0.59 12.00
CA TYR A 278 3.06 1.66 12.07
C TYR A 278 4.32 1.25 12.86
N LEU A 279 4.16 0.69 14.05
CA LEU A 279 5.26 0.19 14.87
C LEU A 279 6.03 -0.90 14.13
N SER A 280 5.35 -1.93 13.64
CA SER A 280 6.00 -3.09 13.02
C SER A 280 6.62 -2.78 11.65
N SER A 281 5.94 -2.03 10.79
CA SER A 281 6.40 -1.82 9.42
C SER A 281 7.40 -0.66 9.30
N PHE A 282 7.22 0.40 10.10
CA PHE A 282 8.07 1.58 10.00
C PHE A 282 9.08 1.68 11.14
N VAL A 283 8.65 1.69 12.39
CA VAL A 283 9.59 1.86 13.52
C VAL A 283 10.56 0.68 13.60
N ASP A 284 10.04 -0.55 13.66
CA ASP A 284 10.86 -1.78 13.69
C ASP A 284 11.62 -1.97 12.38
N GLY A 285 10.98 -1.66 11.23
CA GLY A 285 11.60 -1.72 9.93
C GLY A 285 12.80 -0.77 9.81
N ILE A 286 12.66 0.48 10.20
CA ILE A 286 13.77 1.47 10.21
C ILE A 286 14.87 0.99 11.15
N GLN A 287 14.55 0.61 12.38
CA GLN A 287 15.55 0.15 13.35
C GLN A 287 16.34 -1.06 12.86
N THR A 288 15.65 -2.06 12.30
CA THR A 288 16.27 -3.30 11.81
C THR A 288 17.18 -3.07 10.62
N HIS A 289 16.81 -2.16 9.72
CA HIS A 289 17.53 -1.95 8.46
C HIS A 289 18.51 -0.76 8.51
N THR A 290 18.51 0.05 9.57
CA THR A 290 19.56 1.07 9.79
C THR A 290 20.90 0.38 9.99
N LYS A 291 21.89 0.73 9.19
CA LYS A 291 23.22 0.14 9.20
C LYS A 291 24.11 0.72 10.32
N ALA A 292 25.31 0.16 10.45
CA ALA A 292 26.28 0.60 11.46
C ALA A 292 26.74 2.07 11.27
N ASP A 293 26.64 2.60 10.04
CA ASP A 293 26.93 4.00 9.70
C ASP A 293 25.81 4.97 10.14
N GLY A 294 24.75 4.49 10.78
CA GLY A 294 23.61 5.30 11.24
C GLY A 294 22.62 5.66 10.14
N LYS A 295 22.72 5.04 8.97
CA LYS A 295 21.86 5.34 7.82
C LYS A 295 20.95 4.20 7.45
N LEU A 296 19.80 4.55 6.91
CA LEU A 296 18.89 3.67 6.21
C LEU A 296 19.19 3.74 4.71
N HIS A 297 19.65 2.63 4.11
CA HIS A 297 19.91 2.54 2.70
C HIS A 297 18.63 2.12 1.97
N VAL A 298 17.95 3.10 1.37
CA VAL A 298 16.63 2.92 0.76
C VAL A 298 16.74 2.05 -0.48
N ARG A 299 16.07 0.88 -0.46
CA ARG A 299 16.06 -0.05 -1.57
C ARG A 299 14.82 0.12 -2.43
N LEU A 300 14.99 0.67 -3.62
CA LEU A 300 13.93 0.87 -4.61
C LEU A 300 14.04 -0.13 -5.76
N LEU A 301 12.90 -0.64 -6.20
CA LEU A 301 12.79 -1.70 -7.21
C LEU A 301 11.88 -1.22 -8.35
N GLN A 302 12.36 -1.30 -9.60
CA GLN A 302 11.66 -0.79 -10.79
C GLN A 302 10.71 -1.80 -11.45
N HIS A 303 10.74 -3.07 -11.03
CA HIS A 303 10.10 -4.19 -11.76
C HIS A 303 8.91 -4.82 -11.03
N ARG A 304 8.50 -4.30 -9.87
CA ARG A 304 7.46 -4.94 -9.04
C ARG A 304 6.06 -4.41 -9.23
N THR A 305 5.89 -3.30 -9.93
CA THR A 305 4.57 -2.72 -10.19
C THR A 305 4.23 -2.78 -11.68
N PHE A 306 2.97 -3.01 -12.01
CA PHE A 306 2.52 -3.03 -13.42
C PHE A 306 2.69 -1.67 -14.11
N THR A 307 2.57 -0.59 -13.36
CA THR A 307 2.70 0.77 -13.89
C THR A 307 4.14 1.25 -14.00
N GLY A 308 5.14 0.47 -13.56
CA GLY A 308 6.54 0.88 -13.53
C GLY A 308 6.90 1.83 -12.39
N ARG A 309 5.96 2.17 -11.49
CA ARG A 309 6.27 2.92 -10.25
C ARG A 309 7.33 2.18 -9.45
N PHE A 310 8.18 2.92 -8.77
CA PHE A 310 9.10 2.34 -7.79
C PHE A 310 8.33 1.63 -6.68
N SER A 311 8.84 0.50 -6.24
CA SER A 311 8.40 -0.14 -5.00
C SER A 311 9.58 -0.21 -4.03
N GLY A 312 9.30 -0.05 -2.74
CA GLY A 312 10.33 -0.11 -1.71
C GLY A 312 10.42 -1.49 -1.08
N ALA A 313 11.61 -1.82 -0.56
CA ALA A 313 11.84 -3.00 0.25
C ALA A 313 12.81 -2.68 1.39
N ASP A 314 12.66 -3.36 2.49
CA ASP A 314 13.61 -3.45 3.59
C ASP A 314 14.01 -2.10 4.26
N PRO A 315 13.09 -1.27 4.76
CA PRO A 315 11.65 -1.30 4.72
C PRO A 315 11.06 -0.65 3.45
N ASN A 316 9.75 -0.83 3.22
CA ASN A 316 9.10 -0.19 2.07
C ASN A 316 8.87 1.31 2.32
N MET A 317 9.82 2.13 1.91
CA MET A 317 9.77 3.59 2.06
C MET A 317 8.72 4.27 1.17
N GLN A 318 8.18 3.58 0.15
CA GLN A 318 7.11 4.11 -0.70
C GLN A 318 5.76 4.23 0.03
N ASN A 319 5.58 3.50 1.13
CA ASN A 319 4.34 3.51 1.91
C ASN A 319 4.43 4.40 3.16
N MET A 320 5.39 5.32 3.22
CA MET A 320 5.55 6.22 4.37
C MET A 320 4.24 6.95 4.68
N PRO A 321 3.77 6.92 5.95
CA PRO A 321 2.55 7.58 6.32
C PRO A 321 2.68 9.10 6.16
N ARG A 322 1.56 9.75 5.88
CA ARG A 322 1.51 11.22 5.87
C ARG A 322 1.75 11.75 7.28
N GLY A 323 2.54 12.82 7.38
CA GLY A 323 3.02 13.36 8.66
C GLY A 323 1.94 13.72 9.67
N GLY A 324 0.75 14.14 9.22
CA GLY A 324 -0.39 14.43 10.10
C GLY A 324 -1.01 13.22 10.81
N THR A 325 -0.67 11.99 10.36
CA THR A 325 -1.20 10.75 10.95
C THR A 325 -0.18 10.10 11.88
N PHE A 326 1.09 10.04 11.46
CA PHE A 326 2.21 9.44 12.18
C PHE A 326 3.51 10.19 11.89
N PRO A 327 4.19 10.74 12.89
CA PRO A 327 5.34 11.64 12.70
C PRO A 327 6.67 10.92 12.43
N VAL A 328 6.68 9.69 11.88
CA VAL A 328 7.92 8.94 11.65
C VAL A 328 8.89 9.66 10.72
N LYS A 329 8.41 10.54 9.84
CA LYS A 329 9.30 11.36 9.01
C LYS A 329 10.25 12.24 9.83
N LYS A 330 9.97 12.52 11.11
CA LYS A 330 10.87 13.25 12.02
C LYS A 330 12.22 12.58 12.23
N VAL A 331 12.30 11.26 12.12
CA VAL A 331 13.53 10.51 12.38
C VAL A 331 14.56 10.65 11.27
N PHE A 332 14.17 11.21 10.12
CA PHE A 332 15.03 11.37 8.96
C PHE A 332 15.62 12.78 8.96
N VAL A 333 16.91 12.86 9.17
CA VAL A 333 17.67 14.13 9.33
C VAL A 333 18.84 14.18 8.36
N SER A 334 19.41 15.38 8.21
CA SER A 334 20.63 15.55 7.43
C SER A 334 21.83 14.85 8.08
N ARG A 335 22.76 14.39 7.25
CA ARG A 335 24.06 13.85 7.69
C ARG A 335 25.04 14.92 8.17
N TRP A 336 24.78 16.18 7.84
CA TRP A 336 25.63 17.30 8.22
C TRP A 336 25.04 18.07 9.40
N ASP A 337 25.90 18.54 10.27
CA ASP A 337 25.50 19.48 11.31
C ASP A 337 25.01 20.79 10.66
N GLY A 338 23.84 21.26 11.05
CA GLY A 338 23.17 22.40 10.42
C GLY A 338 22.64 22.15 9.01
N GLY A 339 22.78 20.93 8.47
CA GLY A 339 22.15 20.55 7.20
C GLY A 339 20.64 20.36 7.33
N LYS A 340 19.96 20.25 6.19
CA LYS A 340 18.50 20.18 6.12
C LYS A 340 18.03 19.05 5.19
N ILE A 341 16.77 18.69 5.31
CA ILE A 341 16.09 17.80 4.36
C ILE A 341 15.14 18.62 3.51
N MET A 342 15.28 18.48 2.18
CA MET A 342 14.36 19.05 1.20
C MET A 342 13.51 17.94 0.60
N GLU A 343 12.19 18.14 0.54
CA GLU A 343 11.24 17.34 -0.24
C GLU A 343 10.70 18.20 -1.38
N ALA A 344 10.98 17.80 -2.61
CA ALA A 344 10.46 18.43 -3.81
C ALA A 344 9.36 17.52 -4.39
N ASP A 345 8.10 17.95 -4.31
CA ASP A 345 6.90 17.17 -4.67
C ASP A 345 6.22 17.77 -5.90
N PHE A 346 5.82 16.94 -6.85
CA PHE A 346 5.13 17.43 -8.04
C PHE A 346 3.70 17.88 -7.75
N ALA A 347 3.39 19.10 -8.11
CA ALA A 347 2.03 19.63 -8.03
C ALA A 347 1.10 18.91 -9.00
N GLN A 348 0.15 18.12 -8.49
CA GLN A 348 -0.93 17.46 -9.25
C GLN A 348 -0.43 16.66 -10.49
N LEU A 349 0.67 15.94 -10.38
CA LEU A 349 1.37 15.31 -11.51
C LEU A 349 0.46 14.41 -12.35
N GLU A 350 -0.36 13.55 -11.71
CA GLU A 350 -1.23 12.64 -12.45
C GLU A 350 -2.33 13.37 -13.25
N PHE A 351 -2.86 14.48 -12.72
CA PHE A 351 -3.83 15.29 -13.46
C PHE A 351 -3.17 16.02 -14.65
N ARG A 352 -1.95 16.52 -14.45
CA ARG A 352 -1.14 17.13 -15.53
C ARG A 352 -0.78 16.13 -16.60
N ALA A 353 -0.40 14.91 -16.22
CA ALA A 353 -0.16 13.82 -17.17
C ALA A 353 -1.42 13.44 -17.94
N ALA A 354 -2.59 13.38 -17.28
CA ALA A 354 -3.85 13.10 -17.95
C ALA A 354 -4.28 14.24 -18.89
N ALA A 355 -4.09 15.49 -18.52
CA ALA A 355 -4.33 16.65 -19.38
C ALA A 355 -3.50 16.57 -20.68
N PHE A 356 -2.20 16.26 -20.53
CA PHE A 356 -1.32 16.03 -21.67
C PHE A 356 -1.73 14.83 -22.52
N LEU A 357 -1.97 13.66 -21.91
CA LEU A 357 -2.31 12.43 -22.65
C LEU A 357 -3.65 12.51 -23.38
N SER A 358 -4.62 13.19 -22.78
CA SER A 358 -5.95 13.38 -23.37
C SER A 358 -6.01 14.51 -24.38
N GLN A 359 -5.11 15.51 -24.26
CA GLN A 359 -5.15 16.80 -24.95
C GLN A 359 -6.48 17.54 -24.69
N ASP A 360 -6.99 17.45 -23.46
CA ASP A 360 -8.18 18.17 -23.03
C ASP A 360 -7.85 19.65 -22.83
N GLY A 361 -8.51 20.53 -23.62
CA GLY A 361 -8.21 21.95 -23.61
C GLY A 361 -8.49 22.63 -22.27
N VAL A 362 -9.58 22.26 -21.58
CA VAL A 362 -9.94 22.82 -20.28
C VAL A 362 -8.94 22.36 -19.21
N ALA A 363 -8.59 21.08 -19.20
CA ALA A 363 -7.61 20.55 -18.25
C ALA A 363 -6.23 21.19 -18.45
N ILE A 364 -5.77 21.38 -19.71
CA ILE A 364 -4.48 22.04 -20.02
C ILE A 364 -4.49 23.50 -19.56
N GLU A 365 -5.56 24.24 -19.83
CA GLU A 365 -5.70 25.63 -19.42
C GLU A 365 -5.67 25.76 -17.90
N GLU A 366 -6.41 24.93 -17.18
CA GLU A 366 -6.48 24.96 -15.73
C GLU A 366 -5.13 24.65 -15.05
N VAL A 367 -4.43 23.61 -15.49
CA VAL A 367 -3.10 23.31 -14.91
C VAL A 367 -2.05 24.36 -15.27
N SER A 368 -2.26 25.10 -16.38
CA SER A 368 -1.37 26.18 -16.81
C SER A 368 -1.59 27.47 -16.03
N THR A 369 -2.83 27.70 -15.54
CA THR A 369 -3.19 28.88 -14.73
C THR A 369 -3.06 28.65 -13.22
N GLY A 370 -2.61 27.46 -12.78
CA GLY A 370 -2.46 27.13 -11.36
C GLY A 370 -3.76 26.76 -10.66
N PHE A 371 -4.78 26.35 -11.40
CA PHE A 371 -6.07 25.94 -10.85
C PHE A 371 -5.94 24.71 -9.94
N ASP A 372 -6.47 24.80 -8.71
CA ASP A 372 -6.48 23.67 -7.79
C ASP A 372 -7.73 22.79 -7.98
N VAL A 373 -7.57 21.74 -8.77
CA VAL A 373 -8.66 20.80 -9.07
C VAL A 373 -9.20 20.09 -7.80
N HIS A 374 -8.40 19.91 -6.76
CA HIS A 374 -8.86 19.28 -5.52
C HIS A 374 -9.73 20.21 -4.68
N SER A 375 -9.37 21.49 -4.60
CA SER A 375 -10.22 22.50 -3.97
C SER A 375 -11.53 22.70 -4.73
N TYR A 376 -11.48 22.66 -6.05
CA TYR A 376 -12.68 22.69 -6.88
C TYR A 376 -13.58 21.47 -6.64
N THR A 377 -13.01 20.26 -6.60
CA THR A 377 -13.74 19.03 -6.27
C THR A 377 -14.42 19.12 -4.91
N ALA A 378 -13.68 19.60 -3.88
CA ALA A 378 -14.23 19.82 -2.55
C ALA A 378 -15.41 20.78 -2.56
N LYS A 379 -15.31 21.87 -3.31
CA LYS A 379 -16.38 22.87 -3.46
C LYS A 379 -17.63 22.26 -4.07
N VAL A 380 -17.50 21.57 -5.21
CA VAL A 380 -18.65 20.98 -5.92
C VAL A 380 -19.38 19.94 -5.09
N ILE A 381 -18.66 19.04 -4.40
CA ILE A 381 -19.28 18.03 -3.53
C ILE A 381 -19.94 18.68 -2.31
N THR A 382 -19.33 19.73 -1.74
CA THR A 382 -19.90 20.47 -0.62
C THR A 382 -21.18 21.22 -1.02
N GLU A 383 -21.20 21.87 -2.16
CA GLU A 383 -22.36 22.56 -2.72
C GLU A 383 -23.51 21.59 -3.05
N ALA A 384 -23.18 20.34 -3.42
CA ALA A 384 -24.16 19.29 -3.62
C ALA A 384 -24.76 18.75 -2.30
N GLY A 385 -24.25 19.15 -1.13
CA GLY A 385 -24.81 18.83 0.18
C GLY A 385 -23.93 17.96 1.08
N GLN A 386 -22.75 17.53 0.63
CA GLN A 386 -21.80 16.73 1.43
C GLN A 386 -20.56 17.57 1.79
N PRO A 387 -20.41 18.09 3.02
CA PRO A 387 -19.23 18.84 3.42
C PRO A 387 -17.94 18.04 3.18
N THR A 388 -17.07 18.56 2.32
CA THR A 388 -15.86 17.88 1.88
C THR A 388 -14.69 18.86 1.89
N ASN A 389 -13.60 18.53 2.56
CA ASN A 389 -12.37 19.33 2.52
C ASN A 389 -11.47 18.92 1.35
N ARG A 390 -10.45 19.75 1.04
CA ARG A 390 -9.50 19.51 -0.05
C ARG A 390 -8.81 18.14 0.04
N GLN A 391 -8.47 17.67 1.23
CA GLN A 391 -7.76 16.42 1.44
C GLN A 391 -8.66 15.21 1.14
N ASP A 392 -9.91 15.25 1.57
CA ASP A 392 -10.89 14.20 1.30
C ASP A 392 -11.27 14.19 -0.20
N ALA A 393 -11.33 15.37 -0.81
CA ALA A 393 -11.64 15.53 -2.22
C ALA A 393 -10.61 14.88 -3.17
N LYS A 394 -9.36 14.69 -2.75
CA LYS A 394 -8.33 14.07 -3.61
C LYS A 394 -8.75 12.71 -4.18
N ALA A 395 -9.34 11.85 -3.36
CA ALA A 395 -9.81 10.55 -3.81
C ALA A 395 -10.95 10.66 -4.84
N HIS A 396 -11.82 11.66 -4.70
CA HIS A 396 -12.93 11.91 -5.62
C HIS A 396 -12.44 12.52 -6.93
N THR A 397 -11.44 13.40 -6.90
CA THR A 397 -10.82 13.97 -8.11
C THR A 397 -10.22 12.89 -9.00
N PHE A 398 -9.48 11.95 -8.42
CA PHE A 398 -8.82 10.90 -9.20
C PHE A 398 -9.78 9.79 -9.66
N ALA A 399 -10.88 9.56 -8.95
CA ALA A 399 -11.79 8.47 -9.31
C ALA A 399 -12.39 8.62 -10.73
N PRO A 400 -12.97 9.75 -11.16
CA PRO A 400 -13.44 9.93 -12.53
C PRO A 400 -12.29 10.03 -13.55
N LEU A 401 -11.12 10.56 -13.16
CA LEU A 401 -9.92 10.56 -13.99
C LEU A 401 -9.53 9.14 -14.42
N TYR A 402 -9.75 8.16 -13.55
CA TYR A 402 -9.56 6.73 -13.84
C TYR A 402 -10.84 6.03 -14.31
N GLY A 403 -11.85 6.81 -14.68
CA GLY A 403 -13.09 6.33 -15.32
C GLY A 403 -14.13 5.78 -14.35
N ALA A 404 -14.12 6.13 -13.08
CA ALA A 404 -15.26 5.89 -12.22
C ALA A 404 -16.47 6.72 -12.68
N THR A 405 -17.67 6.11 -12.59
CA THR A 405 -18.92 6.67 -13.12
C THR A 405 -19.91 7.05 -12.02
N GLY A 406 -19.47 7.18 -10.78
CA GLY A 406 -20.35 7.45 -9.66
C GLY A 406 -21.21 6.26 -9.19
N PHE A 407 -21.23 5.16 -9.91
CA PHE A 407 -22.02 3.97 -9.54
C PHE A 407 -21.59 3.41 -8.19
N GLY A 408 -22.56 3.33 -7.24
CA GLY A 408 -22.31 2.85 -5.88
C GLY A 408 -21.68 3.90 -4.94
N ARG A 409 -21.73 5.17 -5.34
CA ARG A 409 -21.32 6.34 -4.58
C ARG A 409 -22.54 7.08 -3.99
N THR A 410 -22.30 8.10 -3.16
CA THR A 410 -23.37 8.98 -2.70
C THR A 410 -23.93 9.78 -3.89
N PRO A 411 -25.17 10.29 -3.81
CA PRO A 411 -25.72 11.15 -4.87
C PRO A 411 -24.84 12.38 -5.18
N GLU A 412 -24.24 12.96 -4.16
CA GLU A 412 -23.38 14.14 -4.24
C GLU A 412 -22.06 13.83 -4.94
N GLU A 413 -21.45 12.69 -4.60
CA GLU A 413 -20.25 12.18 -5.29
C GLU A 413 -20.56 11.81 -6.75
N ALA A 414 -21.71 11.20 -7.01
CA ALA A 414 -22.13 10.84 -8.35
C ALA A 414 -22.36 12.08 -9.24
N ALA A 415 -22.98 13.12 -8.70
CA ALA A 415 -23.18 14.41 -9.37
C ALA A 415 -21.83 15.06 -9.73
N TYR A 416 -20.82 15.00 -8.84
CA TYR A 416 -19.49 15.49 -9.15
C TYR A 416 -18.86 14.70 -10.32
N TYR A 417 -19.02 13.37 -10.36
CA TYR A 417 -18.44 12.54 -11.42
C TYR A 417 -19.07 12.80 -12.79
N GLU A 418 -20.36 13.07 -12.81
CA GLU A 418 -21.07 13.51 -14.02
C GLU A 418 -20.53 14.87 -14.48
N HIS A 419 -20.48 15.84 -13.58
CA HIS A 419 -19.94 17.17 -13.84
C HIS A 419 -18.46 17.13 -14.31
N PHE A 420 -17.62 16.25 -13.74
CA PHE A 420 -16.24 16.05 -14.19
C PHE A 420 -16.21 15.60 -15.65
N THR A 421 -17.08 14.68 -16.04
CA THR A 421 -17.12 14.14 -17.41
C THR A 421 -17.60 15.18 -18.42
N GLU A 422 -18.54 16.04 -18.03
CA GLU A 422 -19.01 17.16 -18.83
C GLU A 422 -17.94 18.25 -18.97
N LYS A 423 -17.26 18.58 -17.88
CA LYS A 423 -16.22 19.62 -17.87
C LYS A 423 -14.98 19.23 -18.68
N TYR A 424 -14.52 17.99 -18.54
CA TYR A 424 -13.32 17.48 -19.22
C TYR A 424 -13.68 16.46 -20.31
N GLU A 425 -14.39 16.96 -21.33
CA GLU A 425 -14.88 16.13 -22.44
C GLU A 425 -13.74 15.41 -23.18
N GLY A 426 -12.58 16.08 -23.36
CA GLY A 426 -11.40 15.52 -23.99
C GLY A 426 -10.86 14.28 -23.26
N ILE A 427 -10.90 14.27 -21.92
CA ILE A 427 -10.54 13.10 -21.10
C ILE A 427 -11.52 11.95 -21.37
N GLY A 428 -12.83 12.23 -21.45
CA GLY A 428 -13.86 11.23 -21.78
C GLY A 428 -13.67 10.61 -23.16
N LEU A 429 -13.38 11.42 -24.16
CA LEU A 429 -13.07 10.99 -25.52
C LEU A 429 -11.78 10.15 -25.58
N TRP A 430 -10.75 10.57 -24.85
CA TRP A 430 -9.50 9.82 -24.75
C TRP A 430 -9.71 8.45 -24.09
N HIS A 431 -10.50 8.36 -23.02
CA HIS A 431 -10.88 7.09 -22.42
C HIS A 431 -11.56 6.14 -23.40
N THR A 432 -12.38 6.67 -24.29
CA THR A 432 -13.07 5.89 -25.33
C THR A 432 -12.06 5.38 -26.38
N ARG A 433 -11.09 6.21 -26.76
CA ARG A 433 -9.99 5.81 -27.67
C ARG A 433 -9.14 4.70 -27.06
N LEU A 434 -8.72 4.82 -25.78
CA LEU A 434 -7.95 3.79 -25.08
C LEU A 434 -8.68 2.45 -25.04
N ALA A 435 -9.99 2.47 -24.73
CA ALA A 435 -10.80 1.26 -24.71
C ALA A 435 -10.88 0.58 -26.08
N LYS A 436 -11.00 1.36 -27.16
CA LYS A 436 -10.99 0.87 -28.53
C LYS A 436 -9.61 0.31 -28.91
N GLU A 437 -8.54 1.02 -28.58
CA GLU A 437 -7.15 0.60 -28.82
C GLU A 437 -6.87 -0.75 -28.14
N ALA A 438 -7.16 -0.87 -26.83
CA ALA A 438 -6.98 -2.11 -26.10
C ALA A 438 -7.76 -3.29 -26.71
N LEU A 439 -9.00 -3.08 -27.16
CA LEU A 439 -9.79 -4.13 -27.82
C LEU A 439 -9.22 -4.56 -29.17
N THR A 440 -8.61 -3.63 -29.92
CA THR A 440 -8.11 -3.87 -31.27
C THR A 440 -6.69 -4.43 -31.27
N THR A 441 -5.78 -3.79 -30.52
CA THR A 441 -4.34 -4.10 -30.54
C THR A 441 -3.90 -5.00 -29.40
N ARG A 442 -4.77 -5.22 -28.40
CA ARG A 442 -4.48 -5.92 -27.14
C ARG A 442 -3.38 -5.26 -26.30
N LYS A 443 -3.03 -4.02 -26.63
CA LYS A 443 -2.06 -3.23 -25.88
C LYS A 443 -2.41 -1.74 -25.93
N ILE A 444 -1.79 -0.99 -25.02
CA ILE A 444 -1.80 0.48 -24.98
C ILE A 444 -0.35 0.92 -24.86
N THR A 445 0.05 1.91 -25.64
CA THR A 445 1.40 2.47 -25.63
C THR A 445 1.36 3.93 -25.16
N THR A 446 2.25 4.31 -24.24
CA THR A 446 2.42 5.71 -23.81
C THR A 446 3.41 6.45 -24.73
N PRO A 447 3.46 7.80 -24.67
CA PRO A 447 4.45 8.58 -25.42
C PRO A 447 5.91 8.21 -25.11
N SER A 448 6.18 7.66 -23.92
CA SER A 448 7.51 7.15 -23.52
C SER A 448 7.90 5.82 -24.19
N GLY A 449 7.00 5.22 -24.98
CA GLY A 449 7.19 3.91 -25.58
C GLY A 449 6.84 2.73 -24.66
N ARG A 450 6.40 2.98 -23.42
CA ARG A 450 5.98 1.93 -22.49
C ARG A 450 4.67 1.29 -22.93
N GLU A 451 4.60 -0.02 -22.88
CA GLU A 451 3.45 -0.81 -23.34
C GLU A 451 2.76 -1.54 -22.18
N PHE A 452 1.43 -1.56 -22.22
CA PHE A 452 0.56 -2.31 -21.32
C PHE A 452 -0.23 -3.33 -22.12
N ALA A 453 0.03 -4.61 -21.88
CA ALA A 453 -0.67 -5.71 -22.55
C ALA A 453 -2.01 -6.03 -21.86
N PHE A 454 -3.04 -6.21 -22.68
CA PHE A 454 -4.39 -6.61 -22.27
C PHE A 454 -4.88 -7.81 -23.12
N PRO A 455 -4.22 -8.98 -23.04
CA PRO A 455 -4.50 -10.12 -23.93
C PRO A 455 -5.96 -10.60 -23.83
N ASP A 456 -6.54 -10.56 -22.64
CA ASP A 456 -7.86 -11.09 -22.33
C ASP A 456 -8.96 -10.01 -22.33
N VAL A 457 -8.69 -8.82 -22.88
CA VAL A 457 -9.68 -7.76 -22.89
C VAL A 457 -10.85 -8.12 -23.80
N THR A 458 -12.07 -7.99 -23.25
CA THR A 458 -13.33 -8.32 -23.93
C THR A 458 -14.37 -7.23 -23.71
N ARG A 459 -15.40 -7.22 -24.56
CA ARG A 459 -16.58 -6.39 -24.38
C ARG A 459 -17.77 -7.30 -24.03
N ASN A 460 -18.44 -7.03 -22.92
CA ASN A 460 -19.62 -7.79 -22.53
C ASN A 460 -20.87 -7.38 -23.35
N ALA A 461 -21.98 -8.14 -23.19
CA ALA A 461 -23.25 -7.89 -23.89
C ALA A 461 -23.86 -6.48 -23.60
N ARG A 462 -23.46 -5.83 -22.49
CA ARG A 462 -23.88 -4.46 -22.16
C ARG A 462 -22.90 -3.39 -22.68
N GLY A 463 -21.97 -3.74 -23.56
CA GLY A 463 -20.97 -2.83 -24.14
C GLY A 463 -19.82 -2.45 -23.22
N ARG A 464 -19.75 -2.95 -21.98
CA ARG A 464 -18.66 -2.65 -21.04
C ARG A 464 -17.40 -3.43 -21.39
N VAL A 465 -16.28 -2.75 -21.40
CA VAL A 465 -14.95 -3.34 -21.62
C VAL A 465 -14.41 -3.88 -20.30
N SER A 466 -13.86 -5.10 -20.32
CA SER A 466 -13.14 -5.66 -19.17
C SER A 466 -11.85 -4.86 -18.90
N SER A 467 -11.30 -4.94 -17.70
CA SER A 467 -10.10 -4.19 -17.29
C SER A 467 -10.19 -2.67 -17.48
N PHE A 468 -11.41 -2.14 -17.50
CA PHE A 468 -11.70 -0.73 -17.84
C PHE A 468 -10.92 0.29 -16.99
N THR A 469 -10.78 0.02 -15.70
CA THR A 469 -10.03 0.90 -14.80
C THR A 469 -8.54 0.86 -15.09
N GLN A 470 -7.97 -0.32 -15.33
CA GLN A 470 -6.56 -0.50 -15.64
C GLN A 470 -6.18 0.18 -16.97
N ILE A 471 -7.05 0.03 -18.00
CA ILE A 471 -6.87 0.63 -19.32
C ILE A 471 -6.69 2.15 -19.22
N LYS A 472 -7.40 2.81 -18.32
CA LYS A 472 -7.35 4.26 -18.12
C LYS A 472 -6.29 4.71 -17.13
N ASN A 473 -6.11 3.94 -16.06
CA ASN A 473 -5.21 4.28 -14.97
C ASN A 473 -3.73 4.06 -15.32
N TYR A 474 -3.39 2.92 -15.96
CA TYR A 474 -2.00 2.56 -16.20
C TYR A 474 -1.23 3.58 -17.02
N PRO A 475 -1.75 4.12 -18.15
CA PRO A 475 -1.05 5.15 -18.91
C PRO A 475 -0.77 6.41 -18.10
N VAL A 476 -1.75 6.89 -17.32
CA VAL A 476 -1.60 8.10 -16.51
C VAL A 476 -0.57 7.89 -15.39
N GLN A 477 -0.77 6.86 -14.58
CA GLN A 477 0.15 6.58 -13.46
C GLN A 477 1.56 6.31 -13.93
N SER A 478 1.72 5.56 -15.00
CA SER A 478 3.03 5.24 -15.54
C SER A 478 3.73 6.47 -16.09
N PHE A 479 3.08 7.20 -16.98
CA PHE A 479 3.68 8.37 -17.59
C PHE A 479 4.04 9.43 -16.55
N ALA A 480 3.17 9.66 -15.55
CA ALA A 480 3.44 10.56 -14.44
C ALA A 480 4.65 10.10 -13.60
N THR A 481 4.57 8.90 -13.01
CA THR A 481 5.48 8.53 -11.92
C THR A 481 6.58 7.54 -12.31
N ALA A 482 6.45 6.82 -13.43
CA ALA A 482 7.47 5.91 -13.92
C ALA A 482 8.28 6.47 -15.09
N ASP A 483 7.85 7.59 -15.67
CA ASP A 483 8.56 8.22 -16.79
C ASP A 483 8.98 9.67 -16.45
N ILE A 484 8.06 10.58 -16.08
CA ILE A 484 8.38 11.99 -15.78
C ILE A 484 9.25 12.12 -14.52
N VAL A 485 8.88 11.48 -13.40
CA VAL A 485 9.66 11.54 -12.16
C VAL A 485 11.10 11.05 -12.34
N PRO A 486 11.35 9.89 -13.00
CA PRO A 486 12.70 9.47 -13.35
C PRO A 486 13.52 10.48 -14.19
N VAL A 487 12.90 11.15 -15.15
CA VAL A 487 13.61 12.18 -15.94
C VAL A 487 14.02 13.35 -15.05
N ALA A 488 13.14 13.82 -14.18
CA ALA A 488 13.47 14.86 -13.21
C ALA A 488 14.57 14.41 -12.23
N LEU A 489 14.47 13.16 -11.72
CA LEU A 489 15.46 12.56 -10.81
C LEU A 489 16.87 12.56 -11.44
N LEU A 490 16.99 12.09 -12.68
CA LEU A 490 18.27 12.05 -13.41
C LEU A 490 18.81 13.46 -13.65
N HIS A 491 17.95 14.43 -13.96
CA HIS A 491 18.36 15.81 -14.17
C HIS A 491 18.87 16.47 -12.89
N ILE A 492 18.13 16.33 -11.79
CA ILE A 492 18.52 16.83 -10.47
C ILE A 492 19.84 16.20 -10.03
N GLU A 493 19.98 14.86 -10.17
CA GLU A 493 21.22 14.16 -9.82
C GLU A 493 22.42 14.70 -10.60
N ARG A 494 22.25 14.99 -11.89
CA ARG A 494 23.29 15.57 -12.72
C ARG A 494 23.70 16.97 -12.25
N LEU A 495 22.74 17.81 -11.87
CA LEU A 495 23.01 19.16 -11.36
C LEU A 495 23.66 19.14 -9.97
N LEU A 496 23.39 18.12 -9.16
CA LEU A 496 24.00 17.93 -7.84
C LEU A 496 25.39 17.25 -7.90
N SER A 497 25.88 16.84 -9.09
CA SER A 497 27.09 15.99 -9.20
C SER A 497 28.34 16.58 -8.57
N ASP A 498 28.50 17.91 -8.61
CA ASP A 498 29.64 18.65 -8.06
C ASP A 498 29.35 19.24 -6.66
N MET A 499 28.18 18.92 -6.09
CA MET A 499 27.76 19.38 -4.77
C MET A 499 27.95 18.29 -3.71
N LYS A 500 27.95 18.70 -2.44
CA LYS A 500 27.89 17.78 -1.30
C LYS A 500 26.47 17.26 -1.06
N SER A 501 25.47 18.09 -1.35
CA SER A 501 24.04 17.74 -1.29
C SER A 501 23.73 16.60 -2.23
N CYS A 502 22.87 15.68 -1.80
CA CYS A 502 22.61 14.48 -2.58
C CYS A 502 21.17 13.95 -2.40
N ILE A 503 20.66 13.24 -3.42
CA ILE A 503 19.37 12.58 -3.34
C ILE A 503 19.48 11.38 -2.41
N VAL A 504 18.54 11.24 -1.48
CA VAL A 504 18.50 10.15 -0.48
C VAL A 504 17.27 9.25 -0.59
N ASN A 505 16.20 9.77 -1.20
CA ASN A 505 14.98 8.99 -1.44
C ASN A 505 14.13 9.60 -2.56
N THR A 506 13.20 8.81 -3.08
CA THR A 506 12.06 9.28 -3.89
C THR A 506 10.81 8.51 -3.46
N VAL A 507 9.68 9.20 -3.29
CA VAL A 507 8.41 8.61 -2.84
C VAL A 507 7.28 9.09 -3.73
N HIS A 508 6.73 8.17 -4.53
CA HIS A 508 5.71 8.45 -5.53
C HIS A 508 6.14 9.51 -6.54
N ASP A 509 5.73 10.75 -6.32
CA ASP A 509 5.97 11.95 -7.14
C ASP A 509 6.88 12.98 -6.44
N SER A 510 7.50 12.61 -5.31
CA SER A 510 8.46 13.47 -4.60
C SER A 510 9.90 12.96 -4.69
N ILE A 511 10.86 13.88 -4.65
CA ILE A 511 12.30 13.64 -4.58
C ILE A 511 12.82 14.25 -3.27
N VAL A 512 13.57 13.46 -2.50
CA VAL A 512 14.09 13.88 -1.19
C VAL A 512 15.59 14.04 -1.26
N ILE A 513 16.05 15.22 -0.87
CA ILE A 513 17.46 15.65 -0.95
C ILE A 513 17.98 15.95 0.46
N ASP A 514 19.14 15.43 0.77
CA ASP A 514 19.92 15.78 1.96
C ASP A 514 20.81 16.99 1.59
N VAL A 515 20.52 18.14 2.18
CA VAL A 515 21.04 19.44 1.78
C VAL A 515 22.17 19.87 2.73
N HIS A 516 23.35 20.12 2.17
CA HIS A 516 24.49 20.68 2.91
C HIS A 516 24.18 22.13 3.33
N PRO A 517 24.59 22.59 4.54
CA PRO A 517 24.22 23.91 5.03
C PRO A 517 24.69 25.07 4.11
N ASP A 518 25.84 24.92 3.44
CA ASP A 518 26.37 25.95 2.52
C ASP A 518 25.72 25.94 1.13
N GLU A 519 24.88 24.94 0.82
CA GLU A 519 24.34 24.68 -0.53
C GLU A 519 22.83 24.90 -0.65
N GLU A 520 22.15 25.35 0.40
CA GLU A 520 20.68 25.48 0.42
C GLU A 520 20.16 26.29 -0.78
N ARG A 521 20.73 27.45 -1.05
CA ARG A 521 20.34 28.29 -2.20
C ARG A 521 20.58 27.58 -3.53
N SER A 522 21.72 26.96 -3.69
CA SER A 522 22.07 26.26 -4.93
C SER A 522 21.14 25.08 -5.20
N VAL A 523 20.73 24.35 -4.15
CA VAL A 523 19.75 23.25 -4.30
C VAL A 523 18.36 23.76 -4.68
N ILE A 524 17.94 24.92 -4.13
CA ILE A 524 16.70 25.57 -4.56
C ILE A 524 16.77 25.96 -6.05
N GLU A 525 17.89 26.51 -6.49
CA GLU A 525 18.11 26.84 -7.91
C GLU A 525 18.08 25.61 -8.80
N VAL A 526 18.60 24.46 -8.34
CA VAL A 526 18.50 23.17 -9.04
C VAL A 526 17.03 22.76 -9.27
N ILE A 527 16.17 22.91 -8.26
CA ILE A 527 14.74 22.63 -8.41
C ILE A 527 14.08 23.59 -9.39
N ASN A 528 14.36 24.89 -9.29
CA ASN A 528 13.81 25.91 -10.18
C ASN A 528 14.26 25.69 -11.63
N GLU A 529 15.52 25.36 -11.86
CA GLU A 529 16.05 25.01 -13.17
C GLU A 529 15.38 23.76 -13.72
N THR A 530 15.20 22.74 -12.88
CA THR A 530 14.49 21.52 -13.28
C THR A 530 13.06 21.82 -13.73
N ASN A 531 12.32 22.64 -12.98
CA ASN A 531 10.97 23.08 -13.37
C ASN A 531 10.95 23.76 -14.73
N ARG A 532 11.96 24.56 -15.03
CA ARG A 532 12.05 25.31 -16.30
C ARG A 532 12.34 24.40 -17.50
N VAL A 533 13.25 23.43 -17.36
CA VAL A 533 13.76 22.66 -18.49
C VAL A 533 13.07 21.29 -18.67
N LEU A 534 12.33 20.81 -17.67
CA LEU A 534 11.76 19.46 -17.68
C LEU A 534 10.85 19.18 -18.90
N PRO A 535 9.98 20.10 -19.36
CA PRO A 535 9.22 19.89 -20.59
C PRO A 535 10.09 19.67 -21.82
N GLU A 536 11.21 20.40 -21.93
CA GLU A 536 12.17 20.24 -23.03
C GLU A 536 12.91 18.90 -22.96
N LEU A 537 13.27 18.46 -21.77
CA LEU A 537 13.91 17.16 -21.54
C LEU A 537 12.98 16.01 -21.95
N ILE A 538 11.69 16.12 -21.64
CA ILE A 538 10.66 15.19 -22.06
C ILE A 538 10.54 15.14 -23.58
N GLN A 539 10.50 16.31 -24.22
CA GLN A 539 10.45 16.44 -25.68
C GLN A 539 11.68 15.83 -26.34
N LEU A 540 12.88 16.12 -25.84
CA LEU A 540 14.13 15.58 -26.38
C LEU A 540 14.18 14.05 -26.26
N ARG A 541 13.66 13.50 -25.16
CA ARG A 541 13.72 12.04 -24.90
C ARG A 541 12.71 11.27 -25.73
N TRP A 542 11.49 11.78 -25.91
CA TRP A 542 10.38 11.02 -26.50
C TRP A 542 9.81 11.64 -27.78
N GLY A 543 10.33 12.76 -28.24
CA GLY A 543 9.90 13.41 -29.48
C GLY A 543 8.48 13.99 -29.42
N CYS A 544 7.89 14.15 -28.21
CA CYS A 544 6.55 14.70 -28.03
C CYS A 544 6.62 16.15 -27.50
N VAL A 545 5.84 17.07 -28.06
CA VAL A 545 5.72 18.44 -27.56
C VAL A 545 4.90 18.41 -26.27
N PHE A 546 5.57 18.58 -25.12
CA PHE A 546 4.91 18.57 -23.83
C PHE A 546 4.38 19.97 -23.50
N ASN A 547 3.07 20.15 -23.65
CA ASN A 547 2.36 21.44 -23.57
C ASN A 547 1.72 21.71 -22.20
N VAL A 548 2.17 21.04 -21.15
CA VAL A 548 1.65 21.18 -19.78
C VAL A 548 2.81 21.55 -18.85
N PRO A 549 2.68 22.61 -18.02
CA PRO A 549 3.73 22.94 -17.06
C PRO A 549 3.89 21.83 -16.02
N LEU A 550 5.14 21.57 -15.64
CA LEU A 550 5.49 20.65 -14.56
C LEU A 550 6.14 21.47 -13.45
N LEU A 551 5.64 21.31 -12.23
CA LEU A 551 6.09 22.12 -11.09
C LEU A 551 6.42 21.18 -9.92
N LEU A 552 7.69 21.18 -9.52
CA LEU A 552 8.17 20.64 -8.24
C LEU A 552 8.06 21.75 -7.20
N GLU A 553 7.25 21.54 -6.18
CA GLU A 553 7.11 22.41 -5.02
C GLU A 553 8.07 21.93 -3.94
N ALA A 554 9.05 22.75 -3.59
CA ALA A 554 10.07 22.38 -2.62
C ALA A 554 9.71 22.85 -1.21
N LYS A 555 9.95 21.96 -0.24
CA LYS A 555 9.87 22.24 1.20
C LYS A 555 11.17 21.83 1.84
N ILE A 556 11.66 22.61 2.80
CA ILE A 556 12.92 22.35 3.48
C ILE A 556 12.78 22.48 5.00
N GLY A 557 13.49 21.66 5.76
CA GLY A 557 13.46 21.68 7.21
C GLY A 557 14.56 20.86 7.86
N ASP A 558 14.63 20.90 9.18
CA ASP A 558 15.66 20.18 9.96
C ASP A 558 15.47 18.65 9.91
N ASN A 559 14.30 18.20 9.56
CA ASN A 559 13.95 16.79 9.33
C ASN A 559 12.91 16.70 8.22
N TRP A 560 12.61 15.49 7.76
CA TRP A 560 11.67 15.26 6.65
C TRP A 560 10.19 15.58 6.97
N LEU A 561 9.82 15.74 8.26
CA LEU A 561 8.45 16.10 8.66
C LEU A 561 8.26 17.61 8.80
N ASP A 562 9.16 18.25 9.56
CA ASP A 562 9.04 19.65 9.96
C ASP A 562 9.64 20.55 8.88
N THR A 563 9.04 20.53 7.69
CA THR A 563 9.47 21.29 6.52
C THR A 563 8.59 22.51 6.28
N LYS A 564 9.17 23.55 5.65
CA LYS A 564 8.48 24.79 5.24
C LYS A 564 8.65 24.99 3.74
N ASP A 565 7.63 25.56 3.10
CA ASP A 565 7.72 25.92 1.67
C ASP A 565 8.91 26.86 1.43
N VAL A 566 9.60 26.61 0.34
CA VAL A 566 10.70 27.46 -0.13
C VAL A 566 10.16 28.31 -1.27
N SER A 567 10.17 29.61 -1.07
CA SER A 567 9.74 30.61 -2.07
C SER A 567 10.85 30.92 -3.05
#